data_1edca7c5d8305e4fed0a97fcdda2ef3a
#
_entry.id   1edca7c5d8305e4fed0a97fcdda2ef3a
#
_cell.length_a   1.000
_cell.length_b   1.000
_cell.length_c   1.000
_cell.angle_alpha   90.00
_cell.angle_beta   90.00
_cell.angle_gamma   90.00
#
_symmetry.space_group_name_H-M   'P 1'
#
loop_
_entity.id
_entity.type
_entity.pdbx_description
1 polymer ?
#
loop_
_entity_poly.entity_id
_entity_poly.type
_entity_poly.pdbx_seq_one_letter_code
_entity_poly.pdbx_strand_id
1 'polypeptide(L)'
;TYESKGYAMDAYIGKDGLERAFEEELHGSDGTRVTTITADGNILEEHYAVDPVAGNNIETTIDLGLQKVAEESLAAKILSLRENGVGASGNGKDAEGGAVVVMKVKTGEVLACASYPTYDLSTDNTNYNELAADPYKPFNNRALGLPYPPGSTYKMVTTIAAIDSGTISRWTQIGD
;
A
#
# COMPACT_ATOMS: atom_id res chain seq x y z
N THR A 1 1.96 -14.46 -17.58
CA THR A 1 1.12 -15.35 -16.74
C THR A 1 2.02 -16.04 -15.73
N TYR A 2 1.53 -16.34 -14.54
CA TYR A 2 2.29 -17.01 -13.46
C TYR A 2 2.75 -18.42 -13.87
N GLU A 3 2.01 -19.11 -14.72
CA GLU A 3 2.44 -20.38 -15.33
C GLU A 3 3.77 -20.27 -16.08
N SER A 4 4.04 -19.12 -16.72
CA SER A 4 5.32 -18.92 -17.42
C SER A 4 6.51 -18.74 -16.47
N LYS A 5 6.25 -18.52 -15.17
CA LYS A 5 7.27 -18.44 -14.10
C LYS A 5 7.51 -19.78 -13.41
N GLY A 6 6.75 -20.84 -13.76
CA GLY A 6 6.89 -22.17 -13.20
C GLY A 6 6.31 -22.32 -11.80
N TYR A 7 5.42 -21.41 -11.38
CA TYR A 7 4.75 -21.47 -10.07
C TYR A 7 3.72 -22.60 -10.04
N ALA A 8 3.58 -23.26 -8.89
CA ALA A 8 2.54 -24.23 -8.66
C ALA A 8 1.14 -23.60 -8.75
N MET A 9 0.11 -24.37 -9.08
CA MET A 9 -1.26 -23.86 -9.22
C MET A 9 -1.84 -23.27 -7.93
N ASP A 10 -1.35 -23.74 -6.80
CA ASP A 10 -1.75 -23.33 -5.44
C ASP A 10 -0.72 -22.40 -4.76
N ALA A 11 0.26 -21.90 -5.52
CA ALA A 11 1.27 -21.00 -5.00
C ALA A 11 0.66 -19.68 -4.50
N TYR A 12 1.17 -19.20 -3.37
CA TYR A 12 0.90 -17.85 -2.91
C TYR A 12 1.68 -16.86 -3.76
N ILE A 13 1.00 -15.82 -4.24
CA ILE A 13 1.59 -14.79 -5.10
C ILE A 13 1.21 -13.40 -4.62
N GLY A 14 2.14 -12.47 -4.69
CA GLY A 14 1.91 -11.06 -4.42
C GLY A 14 1.04 -10.42 -5.49
N LYS A 15 -0.13 -9.91 -5.11
CA LYS A 15 -1.09 -9.27 -6.04
C LYS A 15 -1.06 -7.76 -5.97
N ASP A 16 -0.58 -7.19 -4.89
CA ASP A 16 -0.54 -5.74 -4.69
C ASP A 16 0.61 -5.32 -3.77
N GLY A 17 0.89 -4.02 -3.72
CA GLY A 17 1.87 -3.41 -2.83
C GLY A 17 3.28 -3.96 -2.98
N LEU A 18 3.94 -4.14 -1.85
CA LEU A 18 5.32 -4.65 -1.78
C LEU A 18 5.42 -6.11 -2.22
N GLU A 19 4.45 -6.94 -1.90
CA GLU A 19 4.44 -8.35 -2.32
C GLU A 19 4.47 -8.48 -3.83
N ARG A 20 3.68 -7.68 -4.55
CA ARG A 20 3.68 -7.66 -6.02
C ARG A 20 4.97 -7.07 -6.59
N ALA A 21 5.47 -6.00 -5.97
CA ALA A 21 6.66 -5.30 -6.46
C ALA A 21 7.92 -6.15 -6.34
N PHE A 22 7.99 -6.98 -5.29
CA PHE A 22 9.14 -7.80 -4.95
C PHE A 22 8.82 -9.30 -4.98
N GLU A 23 7.84 -9.70 -5.80
CA GLU A 23 7.41 -11.10 -5.92
C GLU A 23 8.57 -12.05 -6.23
N GLU A 24 9.48 -11.65 -7.12
CA GLU A 24 10.62 -12.50 -7.53
C GLU A 24 11.63 -12.71 -6.40
N GLU A 25 11.79 -11.71 -5.55
CA GLU A 25 12.68 -11.78 -4.39
C GLU A 25 12.04 -12.55 -3.23
N LEU A 26 10.74 -12.38 -3.02
CA LEU A 26 10.03 -12.94 -1.87
C LEU A 26 9.59 -14.39 -2.06
N HIS A 27 9.31 -14.80 -3.31
CA HIS A 27 8.67 -16.10 -3.58
C HIS A 27 9.56 -17.30 -3.24
N GLY A 28 10.87 -17.22 -3.52
CA GLY A 28 11.78 -18.37 -3.37
C GLY A 28 11.59 -19.42 -4.47
N SER A 29 11.82 -20.68 -4.12
CA SER A 29 11.65 -21.80 -5.04
C SER A 29 11.01 -23.00 -4.35
N ASP A 30 9.99 -23.56 -4.98
CA ASP A 30 9.30 -24.74 -4.45
C ASP A 30 10.20 -25.97 -4.47
N GLY A 31 10.10 -26.79 -3.40
CA GLY A 31 10.72 -28.11 -3.34
C GLY A 31 9.82 -29.19 -3.92
N THR A 32 10.41 -30.31 -4.26
CA THR A 32 9.66 -31.51 -4.66
C THR A 32 9.88 -32.59 -3.60
N ARG A 33 8.79 -33.01 -2.95
CA ARG A 33 8.80 -34.08 -1.95
C ARG A 33 8.28 -35.38 -2.58
N VAL A 34 9.05 -36.44 -2.42
CA VAL A 34 8.67 -37.80 -2.85
C VAL A 34 8.23 -38.57 -1.60
N THR A 35 7.03 -39.12 -1.67
CA THR A 35 6.45 -39.94 -0.61
C THR A 35 6.17 -41.32 -1.18
N THR A 36 6.81 -42.37 -0.64
CA THR A 36 6.55 -43.76 -0.97
C THR A 36 5.51 -44.32 0.00
N ILE A 37 4.43 -44.85 -0.54
CA ILE A 37 3.33 -45.42 0.25
C ILE A 37 3.15 -46.91 -0.01
N THR A 38 2.69 -47.67 1.00
CA THR A 38 2.23 -49.05 0.84
C THR A 38 0.90 -49.12 0.10
N ALA A 39 0.52 -50.32 -0.36
CA ALA A 39 -0.81 -50.56 -0.93
C ALA A 39 -1.97 -50.20 0.02
N ASP A 40 -1.73 -50.24 1.33
CA ASP A 40 -2.67 -49.88 2.38
C ASP A 40 -2.64 -48.38 2.75
N GLY A 41 -1.86 -47.56 2.02
CA GLY A 41 -1.80 -46.11 2.22
C GLY A 41 -0.85 -45.63 3.32
N ASN A 42 -0.06 -46.51 3.95
CA ASN A 42 0.91 -46.12 4.95
C ASN A 42 2.17 -45.55 4.30
N ILE A 43 2.71 -44.46 4.85
CA ILE A 43 3.97 -43.83 4.39
C ILE A 43 5.13 -44.74 4.82
N LEU A 44 5.93 -45.21 3.84
CA LEU A 44 7.16 -45.96 4.05
C LEU A 44 8.37 -45.08 4.12
N GLU A 45 8.45 -44.09 3.25
CA GLU A 45 9.59 -43.20 3.12
C GLU A 45 9.13 -41.86 2.61
N GLU A 46 9.78 -40.80 3.07
CA GLU A 46 9.54 -39.43 2.62
C GLU A 46 10.86 -38.68 2.59
N HIS A 47 11.17 -38.09 1.44
CA HIS A 47 12.37 -37.27 1.27
C HIS A 47 12.15 -36.18 0.21
N TYR A 48 12.93 -35.12 0.26
CA TYR A 48 12.95 -34.11 -0.80
C TYR A 48 13.81 -34.60 -1.96
N ALA A 49 13.24 -34.66 -3.16
CA ALA A 49 14.00 -34.82 -4.39
C ALA A 49 14.64 -33.48 -4.85
N VAL A 50 13.97 -32.38 -4.52
CA VAL A 50 14.46 -31.02 -4.66
C VAL A 50 14.14 -30.26 -3.37
N ASP A 51 15.13 -29.74 -2.71
CA ASP A 51 14.93 -28.95 -1.49
C ASP A 51 14.26 -27.60 -1.80
N PRO A 52 13.29 -27.16 -1.01
CA PRO A 52 12.72 -25.81 -1.13
C PRO A 52 13.75 -24.76 -0.74
N VAL A 53 13.74 -23.63 -1.44
CA VAL A 53 14.59 -22.48 -1.13
C VAL A 53 13.71 -21.31 -0.73
N ALA A 54 13.92 -20.78 0.48
CA ALA A 54 13.19 -19.61 0.97
C ALA A 54 13.49 -18.37 0.11
N GLY A 55 12.50 -17.50 -0.05
CA GLY A 55 12.71 -16.19 -0.65
C GLY A 55 13.59 -15.27 0.21
N ASN A 56 13.97 -14.16 -0.36
CA ASN A 56 14.79 -13.15 0.30
C ASN A 56 13.97 -12.28 1.27
N ASN A 57 14.65 -11.67 2.21
CA ASN A 57 14.06 -10.62 3.04
C ASN A 57 14.09 -9.28 2.32
N ILE A 58 13.04 -8.48 2.50
CA ILE A 58 12.99 -7.09 2.03
C ILE A 58 13.10 -6.16 3.23
N GLU A 59 14.09 -5.28 3.20
CA GLU A 59 14.26 -4.20 4.16
C GLU A 59 13.70 -2.90 3.57
N THR A 60 12.77 -2.27 4.29
CA THR A 60 12.12 -1.03 3.87
C THR A 60 12.59 0.15 4.71
N THR A 61 12.37 1.38 4.21
CA THR A 61 12.66 2.62 4.94
C THR A 61 11.53 3.04 5.89
N ILE A 62 10.46 2.26 6.00
CA ILE A 62 9.31 2.56 6.85
C ILE A 62 9.71 2.52 8.33
N ASP A 63 9.47 3.63 9.03
CA ASP A 63 9.54 3.69 10.49
C ASP A 63 8.19 3.28 11.07
N LEU A 64 8.13 2.14 11.76
CA LEU A 64 6.88 1.59 12.28
C LEU A 64 6.21 2.51 13.32
N GLY A 65 6.99 3.24 14.12
CA GLY A 65 6.44 4.20 15.07
C GLY A 65 5.76 5.37 14.35
N LEU A 66 6.40 5.92 13.34
CA LEU A 66 5.86 6.99 12.54
C LEU A 66 4.65 6.53 11.69
N GLN A 67 4.72 5.32 11.13
CA GLN A 67 3.61 4.71 10.38
C GLN A 67 2.36 4.62 11.25
N LYS A 68 2.48 4.08 12.46
CA LYS A 68 1.38 3.95 13.41
C LYS A 68 0.77 5.31 13.77
N VAL A 69 1.59 6.30 14.08
CA VAL A 69 1.11 7.67 14.38
C VAL A 69 0.39 8.27 13.16
N ALA A 70 0.90 8.06 11.96
CA ALA A 70 0.28 8.54 10.73
C ALA A 70 -1.10 7.91 10.50
N GLU A 71 -1.23 6.59 10.69
CA GLU A 71 -2.49 5.86 10.56
C GLU A 71 -3.53 6.31 11.59
N GLU A 72 -3.15 6.34 12.86
CA GLU A 72 -4.04 6.74 13.96
C GLU A 72 -4.51 8.20 13.80
N SER A 73 -3.61 9.12 13.47
CA SER A 73 -3.92 10.53 13.27
C SER A 73 -4.82 10.76 12.06
N LEU A 74 -4.56 10.05 10.96
CA LEU A 74 -5.37 10.12 9.76
C LEU A 74 -6.79 9.62 10.02
N ALA A 75 -6.92 8.44 10.64
CA ALA A 75 -8.21 7.86 10.99
C ALA A 75 -9.01 8.80 11.91
N ALA A 76 -8.40 9.27 12.98
CA ALA A 76 -9.04 10.21 13.92
C ALA A 76 -9.50 11.49 13.22
N LYS A 77 -8.69 12.04 12.31
CA LYS A 77 -9.05 13.25 11.57
C LYS A 77 -10.23 13.04 10.63
N ILE A 78 -10.24 11.96 9.84
CA ILE A 78 -11.34 11.66 8.91
C ILE A 78 -12.64 11.42 9.68
N LEU A 79 -12.59 10.64 10.77
CA LEU A 79 -13.77 10.41 11.61
C LEU A 79 -14.31 11.71 12.23
N SER A 80 -13.42 12.56 12.74
CA SER A 80 -13.80 13.87 13.27
C SER A 80 -14.44 14.78 12.19
N LEU A 81 -13.93 14.74 10.96
CA LEU A 81 -14.53 15.50 9.85
C LEU A 81 -15.92 14.99 9.50
N ARG A 82 -16.13 13.68 9.45
CA ARG A 82 -17.44 13.08 9.19
C ARG A 82 -18.47 13.47 10.26
N GLU A 83 -18.04 13.49 11.51
CA GLU A 83 -18.91 13.82 12.64
C GLU A 83 -19.22 15.32 12.72
N ASN A 84 -18.19 16.16 12.70
CA ASN A 84 -18.29 17.57 13.06
C ASN A 84 -18.18 18.52 11.85
N GLY A 85 -17.50 18.09 10.79
CA GLY A 85 -17.12 18.98 9.68
C GLY A 85 -16.05 20.00 10.07
N VAL A 86 -15.93 21.06 9.29
CA VAL A 86 -15.02 22.20 9.53
C VAL A 86 -15.80 23.50 9.43
N GLY A 87 -15.59 24.37 10.40
CA GLY A 87 -16.24 25.68 10.46
C GLY A 87 -17.77 25.61 10.63
N ALA A 88 -18.40 26.77 10.55
CA ALA A 88 -19.87 26.88 10.73
C ALA A 88 -20.68 26.17 9.63
N SER A 89 -20.11 26.00 8.43
CA SER A 89 -20.74 25.32 7.31
C SER A 89 -20.72 23.80 7.42
N GLY A 90 -19.94 23.22 8.33
CA GLY A 90 -19.77 21.77 8.49
C GLY A 90 -19.14 21.08 7.25
N ASN A 91 -18.31 21.78 6.49
CA ASN A 91 -17.63 21.24 5.32
C ASN A 91 -16.79 20.00 5.68
N GLY A 92 -16.71 19.03 4.75
CA GLY A 92 -15.93 17.80 4.92
C GLY A 92 -16.65 16.68 5.67
N LYS A 93 -17.95 16.82 6.00
CA LYS A 93 -18.75 15.72 6.57
C LYS A 93 -18.92 14.56 5.58
N ASP A 94 -18.71 14.82 4.32
CA ASP A 94 -18.69 13.86 3.20
C ASP A 94 -17.30 13.25 2.94
N ALA A 95 -16.33 13.45 3.86
CA ALA A 95 -14.99 12.91 3.69
C ALA A 95 -15.00 11.37 3.62
N GLU A 96 -14.68 10.82 2.46
CA GLU A 96 -14.67 9.36 2.23
C GLU A 96 -13.40 8.69 2.76
N GLY A 97 -12.30 9.41 2.78
CA GLY A 97 -11.01 8.89 3.23
C GLY A 97 -9.88 9.87 3.01
N GLY A 98 -8.66 9.40 3.18
CA GLY A 98 -7.47 10.21 3.01
C GLY A 98 -6.19 9.41 2.97
N ALA A 99 -5.07 10.10 2.79
CA ALA A 99 -3.75 9.51 2.78
C ALA A 99 -2.73 10.42 3.46
N VAL A 100 -1.67 9.82 4.02
CA VAL A 100 -0.48 10.50 4.54
C VAL A 100 0.75 9.82 3.99
N VAL A 101 1.67 10.61 3.42
CA VAL A 101 3.00 10.14 3.02
C VAL A 101 4.04 11.01 3.70
N VAL A 102 4.96 10.39 4.40
CA VAL A 102 6.09 11.07 5.06
C VAL A 102 7.37 10.67 4.40
N MET A 103 8.09 11.64 3.87
CA MET A 103 9.35 11.43 3.16
C MET A 103 10.50 12.23 3.79
N LYS A 104 11.68 11.63 3.83
CA LYS A 104 12.91 12.30 4.23
C LYS A 104 13.41 13.15 3.07
N VAL A 105 13.36 14.46 3.22
CA VAL A 105 13.60 15.44 2.14
C VAL A 105 14.95 15.26 1.44
N LYS A 106 16.00 14.90 2.19
CA LYS A 106 17.37 14.81 1.65
C LYS A 106 17.61 13.54 0.84
N THR A 107 16.93 12.44 1.15
CA THR A 107 17.22 11.11 0.58
C THR A 107 16.08 10.58 -0.27
N GLY A 108 14.85 11.09 -0.09
CA GLY A 108 13.64 10.57 -0.73
C GLY A 108 13.09 9.30 -0.08
N GLU A 109 13.68 8.82 1.02
CA GLU A 109 13.18 7.67 1.77
C GLU A 109 11.75 7.91 2.24
N VAL A 110 10.86 6.96 1.97
CA VAL A 110 9.49 6.97 2.49
C VAL A 110 9.52 6.38 3.90
N LEU A 111 9.19 7.20 4.89
CA LEU A 111 9.20 6.83 6.31
C LEU A 111 7.83 6.37 6.81
N ALA A 112 6.75 6.85 6.20
CA ALA A 112 5.39 6.39 6.44
C ALA A 112 4.53 6.57 5.19
N CYS A 113 3.60 5.64 4.98
CA CYS A 113 2.65 5.68 3.86
C CYS A 113 1.31 5.09 4.33
N ALA A 114 0.42 5.95 4.78
CA ALA A 114 -0.86 5.58 5.36
C ALA A 114 -2.03 5.91 4.43
N SER A 115 -3.02 5.03 4.41
CA SER A 115 -4.29 5.20 3.71
C SER A 115 -5.44 4.91 4.67
N TYR A 116 -6.53 5.69 4.60
CA TYR A 116 -7.73 5.47 5.40
C TYR A 116 -9.00 5.60 4.52
N PRO A 117 -10.03 4.76 4.68
CA PRO A 117 -10.02 3.58 5.55
C PRO A 117 -9.03 2.53 5.08
N THR A 118 -8.69 1.63 5.98
CA THR A 118 -7.81 0.49 5.76
C THR A 118 -8.45 -0.77 6.34
N TYR A 119 -7.77 -1.89 6.26
CA TYR A 119 -8.23 -3.18 6.76
C TYR A 119 -7.08 -3.92 7.45
N ASP A 120 -7.42 -4.90 8.27
CA ASP A 120 -6.46 -5.74 8.96
C ASP A 120 -6.08 -6.92 8.08
N LEU A 121 -4.81 -7.00 7.69
CA LEU A 121 -4.24 -8.08 6.88
C LEU A 121 -4.24 -9.44 7.62
N SER A 122 -4.30 -9.42 8.96
CA SER A 122 -4.28 -10.65 9.77
C SER A 122 -5.60 -11.42 9.77
N THR A 123 -6.67 -10.86 9.20
CA THR A 123 -8.01 -11.47 9.21
C THR A 123 -8.23 -12.55 8.14
N ASP A 124 -7.19 -13.02 7.46
CA ASP A 124 -7.21 -14.12 6.49
C ASP A 124 -8.36 -14.05 5.46
N ASN A 125 -8.71 -12.85 5.00
CA ASN A 125 -9.82 -12.60 4.09
C ASN A 125 -11.20 -13.06 4.59
N THR A 126 -11.39 -13.38 5.86
CA THR A 126 -12.67 -13.82 6.41
C THR A 126 -13.78 -12.79 6.24
N ASN A 127 -13.41 -11.50 6.16
CA ASN A 127 -14.30 -10.36 5.98
C ASN A 127 -14.20 -9.72 4.57
N TYR A 128 -13.59 -10.42 3.59
CA TYR A 128 -13.37 -9.86 2.25
C TYR A 128 -14.65 -9.30 1.60
N ASN A 129 -15.76 -10.05 1.66
CA ASN A 129 -17.02 -9.62 1.03
C ASN A 129 -17.60 -8.37 1.69
N GLU A 130 -17.45 -8.22 3.00
CA GLU A 130 -17.86 -7.04 3.75
C GLU A 130 -17.02 -5.82 3.35
N LEU A 131 -15.70 -5.97 3.35
CA LEU A 131 -14.76 -4.92 2.95
C LEU A 131 -14.92 -4.52 1.47
N ALA A 132 -15.20 -5.49 0.59
CA ALA A 132 -15.45 -5.23 -0.83
C ALA A 132 -16.74 -4.47 -1.08
N ALA A 133 -17.76 -4.68 -0.23
CA ALA A 133 -19.05 -3.98 -0.29
C ALA A 133 -19.04 -2.62 0.43
N ASP A 134 -18.00 -2.30 1.20
CA ASP A 134 -17.89 -1.04 1.94
C ASP A 134 -17.86 0.15 0.98
N PRO A 135 -18.79 1.13 1.11
CA PRO A 135 -18.86 2.31 0.25
C PRO A 135 -17.58 3.16 0.33
N TYR A 136 -16.82 3.08 1.42
CA TYR A 136 -15.56 3.80 1.60
C TYR A 136 -14.34 3.09 1.02
N LYS A 137 -14.53 1.90 0.40
CA LYS A 137 -13.51 1.18 -0.39
C LYS A 137 -12.16 1.05 0.32
N PRO A 138 -12.07 0.29 1.44
CA PRO A 138 -10.83 0.16 2.22
C PRO A 138 -9.67 -0.49 1.45
N PHE A 139 -9.94 -1.30 0.41
CA PHE A 139 -8.91 -1.87 -0.45
C PHE A 139 -8.17 -0.84 -1.33
N ASN A 140 -8.71 0.36 -1.48
CA ASN A 140 -8.05 1.39 -2.27
C ASN A 140 -6.92 2.05 -1.47
N ASN A 141 -5.69 1.83 -1.90
CA ASN A 141 -4.55 2.58 -1.37
C ASN A 141 -4.59 4.02 -1.92
N ARG A 142 -5.05 4.95 -1.10
CA ARG A 142 -5.21 6.36 -1.48
C ARG A 142 -3.90 7.13 -1.58
N ALA A 143 -2.84 6.61 -0.97
CA ALA A 143 -1.51 7.22 -1.06
C ALA A 143 -0.84 6.96 -2.41
N LEU A 144 -1.10 5.80 -3.04
CA LEU A 144 -0.38 5.33 -4.22
C LEU A 144 -1.26 5.14 -5.46
N GLY A 145 -2.52 4.77 -5.27
CA GLY A 145 -3.37 4.25 -6.35
C GLY A 145 -4.43 5.20 -6.89
N LEU A 146 -4.71 6.33 -6.22
CA LEU A 146 -5.81 7.21 -6.61
C LEU A 146 -5.33 8.62 -6.95
N PRO A 147 -5.68 9.14 -8.14
CA PRO A 147 -5.43 10.53 -8.48
C PRO A 147 -6.45 11.43 -7.76
N TYR A 148 -5.95 12.44 -7.06
CA TYR A 148 -6.75 13.50 -6.46
C TYR A 148 -6.41 14.86 -7.09
N PRO A 149 -7.38 15.78 -7.21
CA PRO A 149 -7.10 17.16 -7.59
C PRO A 149 -6.13 17.77 -6.57
N PRO A 150 -4.94 18.22 -6.99
CA PRO A 150 -3.91 18.68 -6.07
C PRO A 150 -4.25 19.98 -5.35
N GLY A 151 -5.17 20.78 -5.88
CA GLY A 151 -5.55 22.06 -5.30
C GLY A 151 -4.33 22.97 -5.10
N SER A 152 -4.29 23.73 -3.96
CA SER A 152 -3.23 24.68 -3.65
C SER A 152 -1.82 24.07 -3.54
N THR A 153 -1.69 22.75 -3.37
CA THR A 153 -0.36 22.11 -3.37
C THR A 153 0.34 22.21 -4.73
N TYR A 154 -0.44 22.33 -5.81
CA TYR A 154 0.09 22.51 -7.16
C TYR A 154 0.60 23.93 -7.45
N LYS A 155 0.30 24.90 -6.59
CA LYS A 155 0.76 26.29 -6.75
C LYS A 155 2.29 26.40 -6.81
N MET A 156 3.02 25.54 -6.12
CA MET A 156 4.49 25.50 -6.20
C MET A 156 4.96 25.16 -7.62
N VAL A 157 4.34 24.18 -8.26
CA VAL A 157 4.68 23.76 -9.64
C VAL A 157 4.37 24.88 -10.62
N THR A 158 3.20 25.48 -10.53
CA THR A 158 2.79 26.62 -11.38
C THR A 158 3.70 27.84 -11.21
N THR A 159 4.09 28.13 -9.97
CA THR A 159 4.97 29.27 -9.68
C THR A 159 6.37 29.05 -10.26
N ILE A 160 6.94 27.85 -10.07
CA ILE A 160 8.25 27.50 -10.63
C ILE A 160 8.22 27.58 -12.16
N ALA A 161 7.20 27.00 -12.79
CA ALA A 161 7.03 27.04 -14.23
C ALA A 161 6.89 28.47 -14.77
N ALA A 162 6.15 29.34 -14.06
CA ALA A 162 5.97 30.74 -14.44
C ALA A 162 7.28 31.56 -14.31
N ILE A 163 8.12 31.27 -13.32
CA ILE A 163 9.44 31.88 -13.16
C ILE A 163 10.39 31.37 -14.25
N ASP A 164 10.42 30.08 -14.50
CA ASP A 164 11.29 29.42 -15.47
C ASP A 164 10.99 29.90 -16.90
N SER A 165 9.72 30.09 -17.24
CA SER A 165 9.27 30.63 -18.53
C SER A 165 9.52 32.15 -18.69
N GLY A 166 9.95 32.84 -17.63
CA GLY A 166 10.13 34.29 -17.62
C GLY A 166 8.83 35.09 -17.58
N THR A 167 7.68 34.46 -17.42
CA THR A 167 6.38 35.14 -17.35
C THR A 167 6.26 35.99 -16.08
N ILE A 168 6.84 35.51 -14.98
CA ILE A 168 6.96 36.27 -13.71
C ILE A 168 8.39 36.17 -13.19
N SER A 169 8.71 37.07 -12.26
CA SER A 169 9.94 37.02 -11.49
C SER A 169 9.61 36.72 -10.03
N ARG A 170 10.63 36.39 -9.23
CA ARG A 170 10.47 36.19 -7.77
C ARG A 170 9.98 37.45 -7.02
N TRP A 171 9.95 38.60 -7.69
CA TRP A 171 9.52 39.89 -7.14
C TRP A 171 8.14 40.31 -7.65
N THR A 172 7.55 39.55 -8.57
CA THR A 172 6.23 39.87 -9.14
C THR A 172 5.17 39.71 -8.05
N GLN A 173 4.41 40.76 -7.81
CA GLN A 173 3.24 40.70 -6.92
C GLN A 173 2.03 40.28 -7.74
N ILE A 174 1.32 39.27 -7.25
CA ILE A 174 0.08 38.76 -7.83
C ILE A 174 -1.02 39.11 -6.82
N GLY A 175 -2.00 39.88 -7.24
CA GLY A 175 -3.20 40.15 -6.46
C GLY A 175 -4.14 38.92 -6.52
N ASP A 176 -4.75 38.58 -5.39
CA ASP A 176 -5.75 37.54 -5.25
C ASP A 176 -7.16 38.15 -5.20
#